data_e0f1b9d353b202c5cf79ba37713c38ba
#
_entry.id   e0f1b9d353b202c5cf79ba37713c38ba
#
_cell.length_a   1.000
_cell.length_b   1.000
_cell.length_c   1.000
_cell.angle_alpha   90.00
_cell.angle_beta   90.00
_cell.angle_gamma   90.00
#
_symmetry.space_group_name_H-M   'P 1'
#
loop_
_entity.id
_entity.type
_entity.pdbx_description
1 polymer ?
#
loop_
_entity_poly.entity_id
_entity_poly.type
_entity_poly.pdbx_seq_one_letter_code
_entity_poly.pdbx_strand_id
1 'polypeptide(L)'
;MRIPISFNTADKNTTLTNRLALKAFIEKGLKKEGISIDTLQYVFCSDKFLLNINKSFLNHDYFTDIISFDLSETKGTLIGEIYISIDRVKDNAKTHKTSYTEELLRVIFHGALHFCGYKDKKPSDAKEMRTQENKWLKSYLKSIS
;
A
#
# COMPACT_ATOMS: atom_id res chain seq x y z
N MET A 1 3.16 -12.65 -19.54
CA MET A 1 2.81 -13.14 -18.21
C MET A 1 2.00 -12.10 -17.44
N ARG A 2 0.89 -12.51 -16.88
CA ARG A 2 0.00 -11.61 -16.16
C ARG A 2 0.43 -11.50 -14.69
N ILE A 3 0.58 -10.26 -14.20
CA ILE A 3 0.90 -10.01 -12.79
C ILE A 3 -0.41 -9.91 -12.01
N PRO A 4 -0.58 -10.67 -10.90
CA PRO A 4 -1.84 -10.73 -10.18
C PRO A 4 -2.05 -9.54 -9.22
N ILE A 5 -1.75 -8.35 -9.67
CA ILE A 5 -1.93 -7.10 -8.94
C ILE A 5 -2.82 -6.18 -9.76
N SER A 6 -3.82 -5.56 -9.13
CA SER A 6 -4.70 -4.60 -9.79
C SER A 6 -4.78 -3.29 -9.01
N PHE A 7 -4.99 -2.20 -9.73
CA PHE A 7 -5.26 -0.87 -9.17
C PHE A 7 -6.66 -0.45 -9.59
N ASN A 8 -7.54 -0.26 -8.62
CA ASN A 8 -8.95 0.01 -8.82
C ASN A 8 -9.36 1.30 -8.12
N THR A 9 -10.46 1.87 -8.53
CA THR A 9 -11.02 3.08 -7.93
C THR A 9 -12.41 2.78 -7.38
N ALA A 10 -12.67 3.16 -6.11
CA ALA A 10 -13.99 3.07 -5.53
C ALA A 10 -14.80 4.35 -5.83
N ASP A 11 -14.49 5.45 -5.13
CA ASP A 11 -15.22 6.71 -5.27
C ASP A 11 -14.31 7.91 -5.53
N LYS A 12 -13.00 7.74 -5.53
CA LYS A 12 -12.07 8.84 -5.80
C LYS A 12 -10.88 8.35 -6.60
N ASN A 13 -10.73 8.90 -7.79
CA ASN A 13 -9.68 8.52 -8.72
C ASN A 13 -8.35 9.17 -8.39
N THR A 14 -7.27 8.56 -8.85
CA THR A 14 -5.93 9.13 -8.78
C THR A 14 -5.18 8.81 -10.06
N THR A 15 -4.23 9.67 -10.40
CA THR A 15 -3.31 9.43 -11.51
C THR A 15 -2.16 8.59 -11.00
N LEU A 16 -1.98 7.43 -11.59
CA LEU A 16 -0.87 6.53 -11.26
C LEU A 16 -0.22 6.09 -12.56
N THR A 17 1.01 6.55 -12.78
CA THR A 17 1.78 6.26 -13.98
C THR A 17 2.65 5.02 -13.78
N ASN A 18 3.17 4.46 -14.89
CA ASN A 18 4.05 3.29 -14.86
C ASN A 18 3.44 2.10 -14.10
N ARG A 19 2.14 1.88 -14.28
CA ARG A 19 1.43 0.84 -13.52
C ARG A 19 2.03 -0.54 -13.69
N LEU A 20 2.42 -0.91 -14.91
CA LEU A 20 3.01 -2.23 -15.17
C LEU A 20 4.35 -2.38 -14.45
N ALA A 21 5.21 -1.38 -14.53
CA ALA A 21 6.51 -1.38 -13.83
C ALA A 21 6.31 -1.46 -12.31
N LEU A 22 5.32 -0.74 -11.79
CA LEU A 22 5.01 -0.74 -10.36
C LEU A 22 4.52 -2.10 -9.89
N LYS A 23 3.63 -2.74 -10.64
CA LYS A 23 3.15 -4.10 -10.34
C LYS A 23 4.30 -5.09 -10.31
N ALA A 24 5.17 -5.03 -11.32
CA ALA A 24 6.33 -5.93 -11.41
C ALA A 24 7.27 -5.73 -10.22
N PHE A 25 7.49 -4.48 -9.82
CA PHE A 25 8.34 -4.15 -8.68
C PHE A 25 7.78 -4.72 -7.37
N ILE A 26 6.48 -4.53 -7.14
CA ILE A 26 5.81 -5.04 -5.93
C ILE A 26 5.87 -6.56 -5.89
N GLU A 27 5.55 -7.22 -7.00
CA GLU A 27 5.60 -8.69 -7.08
C GLU A 27 7.00 -9.21 -6.74
N LYS A 28 8.03 -8.62 -7.33
CA LYS A 28 9.41 -9.00 -7.08
C LYS A 28 9.79 -8.79 -5.62
N GLY A 29 9.39 -7.67 -5.03
CA GLY A 29 9.68 -7.36 -3.63
C GLY A 29 9.02 -8.37 -2.68
N LEU A 30 7.77 -8.71 -2.90
CA LEU A 30 7.06 -9.69 -2.10
C LEU A 30 7.66 -11.09 -2.27
N LYS A 31 8.05 -11.44 -3.48
CA LYS A 31 8.68 -12.74 -3.77
C LYS A 31 9.99 -12.91 -3.02
N LYS A 32 10.80 -11.84 -2.92
CA LYS A 32 12.04 -11.87 -2.14
C LYS A 32 11.78 -12.14 -0.66
N GLU A 33 10.62 -11.74 -0.16
CA GLU A 33 10.21 -11.97 1.23
C GLU A 33 9.51 -13.33 1.40
N GLY A 34 9.51 -14.17 0.36
CA GLY A 34 8.91 -15.50 0.41
C GLY A 34 7.42 -15.54 0.17
N ILE A 35 6.84 -14.47 -0.37
CA ILE A 35 5.40 -14.37 -0.62
C ILE A 35 5.11 -14.52 -2.10
N SER A 36 4.27 -15.49 -2.43
CA SER A 36 3.70 -15.69 -3.77
C SER A 36 2.32 -15.05 -3.80
N ILE A 37 2.04 -14.21 -4.79
CA ILE A 37 0.77 -13.51 -4.89
C ILE A 37 -0.23 -14.35 -5.68
N ASP A 38 -1.37 -14.70 -5.08
CA ASP A 38 -2.53 -15.18 -5.81
C ASP A 38 -3.28 -13.99 -6.38
N THR A 39 -3.70 -13.06 -5.51
CA THR A 39 -4.38 -11.82 -5.91
C THR A 39 -4.03 -10.72 -4.92
N LEU A 40 -3.68 -9.54 -5.44
CA LEU A 40 -3.49 -8.35 -4.63
C LEU A 40 -4.21 -7.19 -5.29
N GLN A 41 -5.21 -6.64 -4.63
CA GLN A 41 -5.99 -5.51 -5.13
C GLN A 41 -5.70 -4.27 -4.32
N TYR A 42 -5.35 -3.18 -5.01
CA TYR A 42 -5.31 -1.84 -4.45
C TYR A 42 -6.59 -1.12 -4.86
N VAL A 43 -7.25 -0.48 -3.91
CA VAL A 43 -8.47 0.29 -4.16
C VAL A 43 -8.26 1.72 -3.66
N PHE A 44 -8.33 2.68 -4.55
CA PHE A 44 -8.21 4.10 -4.20
C PHE A 44 -9.60 4.66 -3.90
N CYS A 45 -9.70 5.43 -2.82
CA CYS A 45 -10.98 5.92 -2.33
C CYS A 45 -10.83 7.25 -1.60
N SER A 46 -11.95 7.80 -1.16
CA SER A 46 -12.01 9.01 -0.34
C SER A 46 -11.82 8.70 1.14
N ASP A 47 -11.53 9.75 1.94
CA ASP A 47 -11.50 9.66 3.40
C ASP A 47 -12.81 9.07 3.96
N LYS A 48 -13.94 9.54 3.44
CA LYS A 48 -15.27 9.09 3.90
C LYS A 48 -15.48 7.59 3.64
N PHE A 49 -15.10 7.13 2.44
CA PHE A 49 -15.22 5.72 2.07
C PHE A 49 -14.38 4.86 3.00
N LEU A 50 -13.14 5.27 3.23
CA LEU A 50 -12.22 4.50 4.08
C LEU A 50 -12.65 4.51 5.54
N LEU A 51 -13.18 5.65 6.03
CA LEU A 51 -13.72 5.74 7.39
C LEU A 51 -14.88 4.76 7.58
N ASN A 52 -15.77 4.63 6.58
CA ASN A 52 -16.88 3.69 6.65
C ASN A 52 -16.38 2.23 6.73
N ILE A 53 -15.32 1.89 5.97
CA ILE A 53 -14.69 0.57 6.07
C ILE A 53 -14.11 0.36 7.46
N ASN A 54 -13.43 1.36 7.99
CA ASN A 54 -12.80 1.29 9.32
C ASN A 54 -13.84 1.05 10.41
N LYS A 55 -14.99 1.74 10.34
CA LYS A 55 -16.10 1.55 11.27
C LYS A 55 -16.74 0.16 11.12
N SER A 56 -17.02 -0.25 9.90
CA SER A 56 -17.81 -1.46 9.62
C SER A 56 -17.04 -2.75 9.87
N PHE A 57 -15.76 -2.78 9.53
CA PHE A 57 -14.97 -4.01 9.55
C PHE A 57 -13.96 -4.09 10.69
N LEU A 58 -13.48 -2.95 11.19
CA LEU A 58 -12.48 -2.89 12.24
C LEU A 58 -12.99 -2.28 13.54
N ASN A 59 -14.22 -1.80 13.54
CA ASN A 59 -14.85 -1.14 14.68
C ASN A 59 -14.03 0.07 15.19
N HIS A 60 -13.37 0.75 14.27
CA HIS A 60 -12.59 1.96 14.55
C HIS A 60 -13.29 3.17 13.94
N ASP A 61 -13.44 4.25 14.70
CA ASP A 61 -14.10 5.47 14.26
C ASP A 61 -13.07 6.61 14.18
N TYR A 62 -12.11 6.47 13.27
CA TYR A 62 -11.11 7.51 13.00
C TYR A 62 -10.60 7.39 11.57
N PHE A 63 -10.10 8.51 11.03
CA PHE A 63 -9.53 8.55 9.70
C PHE A 63 -8.16 7.87 9.69
N THR A 64 -7.87 7.17 8.59
CA THR A 64 -6.56 6.58 8.35
C THR A 64 -6.25 6.71 6.86
N ASP A 65 -4.98 6.58 6.49
CA ASP A 65 -4.57 6.65 5.08
C ASP A 65 -4.70 5.30 4.37
N ILE A 66 -4.66 4.19 5.09
CA ILE A 66 -4.61 2.86 4.49
C ILE A 66 -5.24 1.81 5.42
N ILE A 67 -5.92 0.85 4.82
CA ILE A 67 -6.38 -0.36 5.50
C ILE A 67 -6.02 -1.54 4.62
N SER A 68 -5.39 -2.56 5.23
CA SER A 68 -5.00 -3.79 4.54
C SER A 68 -5.77 -4.97 5.11
N PHE A 69 -6.30 -5.82 4.22
CA PHE A 69 -6.96 -7.07 4.59
C PHE A 69 -6.19 -8.24 4.00
N ASP A 70 -5.74 -9.14 4.86
CA ASP A 70 -5.13 -10.40 4.45
C ASP A 70 -6.22 -11.47 4.44
N LEU A 71 -6.62 -11.87 3.25
CA LEU A 71 -7.69 -12.85 3.02
C LEU A 71 -7.10 -14.22 2.65
N SER A 72 -5.82 -14.41 2.88
CA SER A 72 -5.10 -15.62 2.48
C SER A 72 -5.61 -16.85 3.21
N GLU A 73 -5.74 -17.94 2.48
CA GLU A 73 -6.15 -19.24 3.03
C GLU A 73 -4.96 -20.14 3.30
N THR A 74 -3.84 -19.90 2.62
CA THR A 74 -2.64 -20.72 2.69
C THR A 74 -1.44 -19.83 3.00
N LYS A 75 -0.60 -20.28 3.93
CA LYS A 75 0.62 -19.55 4.28
C LYS A 75 1.55 -19.45 3.08
N GLY A 76 2.09 -18.26 2.86
CA GLY A 76 3.02 -18.00 1.75
C GLY A 76 2.34 -17.65 0.44
N THR A 77 1.02 -17.80 0.34
CA THR A 77 0.25 -17.43 -0.85
C THR A 77 -0.73 -16.32 -0.47
N LEU A 78 -0.52 -15.14 -1.03
CA LEU A 78 -1.24 -13.93 -0.62
C LEU A 78 -2.52 -13.71 -1.44
N ILE A 79 -3.64 -13.57 -0.73
CA ILE A 79 -4.86 -12.96 -1.24
C ILE A 79 -5.06 -11.71 -0.39
N GLY A 80 -4.85 -10.53 -0.97
CA GLY A 80 -4.86 -9.30 -0.20
C GLY A 80 -5.66 -8.19 -0.86
N GLU A 81 -6.21 -7.31 -0.03
CA GLU A 81 -6.86 -6.07 -0.45
C GLU A 81 -6.30 -4.92 0.34
N ILE A 82 -5.96 -3.84 -0.34
CA ILE A 82 -5.42 -2.64 0.28
C ILE A 82 -6.27 -1.45 -0.18
N TYR A 83 -6.87 -0.74 0.78
CA TYR A 83 -7.66 0.46 0.52
C TYR A 83 -6.84 1.69 0.93
N ILE A 84 -6.72 2.67 0.05
CA ILE A 84 -5.92 3.87 0.27
C ILE A 84 -6.78 5.11 0.06
N SER A 85 -6.83 5.99 1.09
CA SER A 85 -7.51 7.27 0.99
C SER A 85 -6.65 8.28 0.23
N ILE A 86 -7.11 8.70 -0.94
CA ILE A 86 -6.42 9.70 -1.76
C ILE A 86 -6.41 11.06 -1.03
N ASP A 87 -7.48 11.40 -0.32
CA ASP A 87 -7.54 12.64 0.46
C ASP A 87 -6.44 12.67 1.52
N ARG A 88 -6.26 11.54 2.23
CA ARG A 88 -5.25 11.46 3.29
C ARG A 88 -3.84 11.47 2.72
N VAL A 89 -3.62 10.83 1.57
CA VAL A 89 -2.31 10.86 0.91
C VAL A 89 -1.93 12.30 0.54
N LYS A 90 -2.89 13.09 0.01
CA LYS A 90 -2.65 14.50 -0.31
C LYS A 90 -2.30 15.31 0.93
N ASP A 91 -3.02 15.11 2.03
CA ASP A 91 -2.74 15.77 3.30
C ASP A 91 -1.36 15.39 3.84
N ASN A 92 -1.04 14.10 3.82
CA ASN A 92 0.26 13.61 4.31
C ASN A 92 1.41 14.18 3.49
N ALA A 93 1.24 14.29 2.17
CA ALA A 93 2.26 14.88 1.30
C ALA A 93 2.56 16.33 1.70
N LYS A 94 1.52 17.12 1.99
CA LYS A 94 1.67 18.49 2.45
C LYS A 94 2.38 18.57 3.80
N THR A 95 1.96 17.74 4.74
CA THR A 95 2.52 17.68 6.09
C THR A 95 4.00 17.29 6.07
N HIS A 96 4.35 16.30 5.27
CA HIS A 96 5.72 15.79 5.18
C HIS A 96 6.58 16.56 4.18
N LYS A 97 6.01 17.55 3.48
CA LYS A 97 6.70 18.35 2.45
C LYS A 97 7.31 17.48 1.36
N THR A 98 6.56 16.49 0.91
CA THR A 98 6.94 15.61 -0.20
C THR A 98 5.98 15.82 -1.36
N SER A 99 6.34 15.32 -2.55
CA SER A 99 5.41 15.31 -3.67
C SER A 99 4.28 14.32 -3.41
N TYR A 100 3.13 14.56 -4.05
CA TYR A 100 2.00 13.63 -3.99
C TYR A 100 2.41 12.24 -4.50
N THR A 101 3.12 12.20 -5.63
CA THR A 101 3.56 10.93 -6.22
C THR A 101 4.44 10.13 -5.27
N GLU A 102 5.40 10.79 -4.62
CA GLU A 102 6.28 10.11 -3.67
C GLU A 102 5.49 9.58 -2.47
N GLU A 103 4.58 10.39 -1.93
CA GLU A 103 3.77 9.96 -0.79
C GLU A 103 2.85 8.79 -1.17
N LEU A 104 2.23 8.85 -2.35
CA LEU A 104 1.38 7.77 -2.84
C LEU A 104 2.14 6.46 -2.98
N LEU A 105 3.33 6.51 -3.58
CA LEU A 105 4.18 5.32 -3.72
C LEU A 105 4.57 4.77 -2.34
N ARG A 106 4.90 5.64 -1.40
CA ARG A 106 5.25 5.24 -0.04
C ARG A 106 4.11 4.47 0.63
N VAL A 107 2.88 4.97 0.51
CA VAL A 107 1.70 4.32 1.09
C VAL A 107 1.42 2.99 0.39
N ILE A 108 1.58 2.92 -0.93
CA ILE A 108 1.44 1.67 -1.69
C ILE A 108 2.42 0.62 -1.18
N PHE A 109 3.69 0.98 -1.01
CA PHE A 109 4.70 0.06 -0.51
C PHE A 109 4.48 -0.31 0.96
N HIS A 110 4.02 0.64 1.78
CA HIS A 110 3.68 0.41 3.18
C HIS A 110 2.67 -0.75 3.32
N GLY A 111 1.62 -0.73 2.49
CA GLY A 111 0.62 -1.79 2.49
C GLY A 111 1.21 -3.15 2.13
N ALA A 112 2.05 -3.19 1.11
CA ALA A 112 2.72 -4.44 0.71
C ALA A 112 3.65 -4.95 1.81
N LEU A 113 4.38 -4.04 2.48
CA LEU A 113 5.30 -4.41 3.56
C LEU A 113 4.59 -4.99 4.77
N HIS A 114 3.35 -4.55 5.06
CA HIS A 114 2.55 -5.18 6.12
C HIS A 114 2.34 -6.67 5.85
N PHE A 115 2.12 -7.07 4.61
CA PHE A 115 1.97 -8.49 4.27
C PHE A 115 3.29 -9.27 4.44
N CYS A 116 4.41 -8.59 4.46
CA CYS A 116 5.72 -9.19 4.74
C CYS A 116 5.98 -9.37 6.25
N GLY A 117 5.05 -8.90 7.09
CA GLY A 117 5.18 -9.02 8.53
C GLY A 117 5.72 -7.78 9.23
N TYR A 118 6.05 -6.73 8.49
CA TYR A 118 6.49 -5.48 9.11
C TYR A 118 5.30 -4.81 9.80
N LYS A 119 5.53 -4.29 11.00
CA LYS A 119 4.50 -3.62 11.83
C LYS A 119 4.84 -2.14 11.96
N ASP A 120 3.92 -1.36 12.53
CA ASP A 120 4.13 0.09 12.63
C ASP A 120 3.56 0.73 13.90
N LYS A 121 3.03 -0.08 14.82
CA LYS A 121 2.41 0.46 16.05
C LYS A 121 3.41 0.85 17.11
N LYS A 122 4.44 0.02 17.34
CA LYS A 122 5.50 0.34 18.31
C LYS A 122 6.53 1.27 17.66
N PRO A 123 7.18 2.18 18.43
CA PRO A 123 8.19 3.07 17.84
C PRO A 123 9.31 2.37 17.09
N SER A 124 9.81 1.24 17.63
CA SER A 124 10.85 0.47 16.96
C SER A 124 10.35 -0.16 15.64
N ASP A 125 9.10 -0.64 15.64
CA ASP A 125 8.49 -1.23 14.44
C ASP A 125 8.22 -0.16 13.40
N ALA A 126 7.74 1.01 13.82
CA ALA A 126 7.49 2.14 12.92
C ALA A 126 8.78 2.60 12.25
N LYS A 127 9.89 2.61 13.00
CA LYS A 127 11.21 2.97 12.47
C LYS A 127 11.67 1.96 11.43
N GLU A 128 11.52 0.67 11.70
CA GLU A 128 11.87 -0.38 10.75
C GLU A 128 11.00 -0.31 9.50
N MET A 129 9.70 -0.11 9.66
CA MET A 129 8.79 0.07 8.53
C MET A 129 9.24 1.24 7.66
N ARG A 130 9.58 2.38 8.26
CA ARG A 130 10.05 3.56 7.53
C ARG A 130 11.34 3.26 6.77
N THR A 131 12.26 2.50 7.38
CA THR A 131 13.50 2.09 6.73
C THR A 131 13.21 1.24 5.50
N GLN A 132 12.28 0.29 5.59
CA GLN A 132 11.91 -0.56 4.46
C GLN A 132 11.18 0.23 3.37
N GLU A 133 10.29 1.14 3.76
CA GLU A 133 9.63 2.05 2.81
C GLU A 133 10.66 2.85 2.01
N ASN A 134 11.65 3.41 2.71
CA ASN A 134 12.70 4.20 2.07
C ASN A 134 13.51 3.37 1.08
N LYS A 135 13.83 2.13 1.44
CA LYS A 135 14.56 1.21 0.55
C LYS A 135 13.76 0.89 -0.72
N TRP A 136 12.50 0.55 -0.55
CA TRP A 136 11.63 0.23 -1.69
C TRP A 136 11.45 1.45 -2.59
N LEU A 137 11.18 2.61 -2.00
CA LEU A 137 10.97 3.84 -2.74
C LEU A 137 12.20 4.22 -3.55
N LYS A 138 13.37 4.20 -2.94
CA LYS A 138 14.64 4.52 -3.60
C LYS A 138 14.92 3.54 -4.74
N SER A 139 14.74 2.25 -4.49
CA SER A 139 14.98 1.19 -5.48
C SER A 139 14.03 1.34 -6.68
N TYR A 140 12.76 1.58 -6.40
CA TYR A 140 11.76 1.72 -7.46
C TYR A 140 12.04 2.96 -8.33
N LEU A 141 12.26 4.12 -7.70
CA LEU A 141 12.51 5.37 -8.44
C LEU A 141 13.76 5.27 -9.30
N LYS A 142 14.78 4.57 -8.81
CA LYS A 142 15.99 4.30 -9.59
C LYS A 142 15.69 3.42 -10.80
N SER A 143 14.83 2.43 -10.64
CA SER A 143 14.50 1.47 -11.70
C SER A 143 13.74 2.09 -12.86
N ILE A 144 12.98 3.16 -12.62
CA ILE A 144 12.17 3.83 -13.64
C ILE A 144 12.80 5.11 -14.18
N SER A 145 13.96 5.52 -13.66
CA SER A 145 14.63 6.73 -14.10
C SER A 145 15.48 6.52 -15.36
#